data_691654eed35ebc4289b94e22b1aae71c
#
_entry.id   691654eed35ebc4289b94e22b1aae71c
#
_cell.length_a   1.000
_cell.length_b   1.000
_cell.length_c   1.000
_cell.angle_alpha   90.00
_cell.angle_beta   90.00
_cell.angle_gamma   90.00
#
_symmetry.space_group_name_H-M   'P 1'
#
loop_
_entity.id
_entity.type
_entity.pdbx_description
1 polymer ?
#
loop_
_entity_poly.entity_id
_entity_poly.type
_entity_poly.pdbx_seq_one_letter_code
_entity_poly.pdbx_strand_id
1 'polypeptide(L)'
;MTGGGVSWSAPGWVGVSDGKYSELIQRKAVAVTRRDKRRGGKYNVKEAIEAIHQAFHRCNGFDPYDGSKLDPELLGTYSNERSKERGAAYKREMAMLPTVDHITAEPVPDFEIVSWQTNDAKGDMPPEEFITYCRRVVQVADQQGSDRR
;
A
#
# COMPACT_ATOMS: atom_id res chain seq x y z
N MET A 1 -0.75 -2.44 -33.40
CA MET A 1 -0.49 -2.68 -32.18
C MET A 1 -0.98 -1.68 -31.32
N THR A 2 -1.59 -2.17 -30.67
CA THR A 2 -2.14 -1.30 -29.91
C THR A 2 -1.30 -0.83 -28.91
N GLY A 3 -0.92 0.28 -29.03
CA GLY A 3 -0.37 0.97 -27.99
C GLY A 3 0.61 0.24 -27.14
N GLY A 4 0.84 -0.91 -27.47
CA GLY A 4 1.88 -1.67 -26.95
C GLY A 4 2.25 -1.53 -25.53
N GLY A 5 1.29 -1.54 -24.70
CA GLY A 5 1.59 -1.56 -23.30
C GLY A 5 2.37 -2.82 -22.98
N VAL A 6 3.49 -2.67 -22.28
CA VAL A 6 4.22 -3.81 -21.76
C VAL A 6 3.29 -4.55 -20.83
N SER A 7 3.08 -5.84 -21.06
CA SER A 7 2.31 -6.68 -20.16
C SER A 7 3.21 -7.13 -19.03
N TRP A 8 2.77 -6.92 -17.82
CA TRP A 8 3.51 -7.30 -16.61
C TRP A 8 2.92 -8.59 -16.05
N SER A 9 3.79 -9.51 -15.67
CA SER A 9 3.35 -10.77 -15.08
C SER A 9 2.85 -10.56 -13.67
N ALA A 10 1.59 -10.90 -13.43
CA ALA A 10 1.01 -10.81 -12.09
C ALA A 10 1.69 -11.81 -11.16
N PRO A 11 2.07 -11.39 -9.95
CA PRO A 11 2.49 -12.35 -8.94
C PRO A 11 1.35 -13.32 -8.64
N GLY A 12 1.70 -14.58 -8.37
CA GLY A 12 0.66 -15.60 -8.14
C GLY A 12 -0.34 -15.25 -7.07
N TRP A 13 0.10 -14.53 -6.03
CA TRP A 13 -0.79 -14.18 -4.92
C TRP A 13 -1.90 -13.20 -5.31
N VAL A 14 -1.75 -12.45 -6.40
CA VAL A 14 -2.76 -11.47 -6.81
C VAL A 14 -3.99 -12.14 -7.42
N GLY A 15 -3.79 -13.25 -8.12
CA GLY A 15 -4.93 -14.05 -8.59
C GLY A 15 -5.74 -13.46 -9.73
N VAL A 16 -5.18 -12.51 -10.49
CA VAL A 16 -5.85 -11.94 -11.67
C VAL A 16 -4.97 -12.16 -12.91
N SER A 17 -5.55 -11.93 -14.09
CA SER A 17 -4.80 -12.05 -15.34
C SER A 17 -3.69 -11.00 -15.41
N ASP A 18 -2.67 -11.29 -16.22
CA ASP A 18 -1.57 -10.35 -16.43
C ASP A 18 -2.05 -9.04 -17.01
N GLY A 19 -3.03 -9.08 -17.91
CA GLY A 19 -3.60 -7.87 -18.49
C GLY A 19 -4.30 -6.99 -17.44
N LYS A 20 -5.08 -7.62 -16.60
CA LYS A 20 -5.78 -6.90 -15.53
C LYS A 20 -4.82 -6.34 -14.50
N TYR A 21 -3.82 -7.12 -14.14
CA TYR A 21 -2.76 -6.67 -13.24
C TYR A 21 -2.01 -5.48 -13.84
N SER A 22 -1.65 -5.56 -15.12
CA SER A 22 -0.92 -4.48 -15.79
C SER A 22 -1.72 -3.17 -15.78
N GLU A 23 -3.02 -3.24 -16.03
CA GLU A 23 -3.88 -2.07 -15.94
C GLU A 23 -3.91 -1.49 -14.53
N LEU A 24 -3.96 -2.35 -13.54
CA LEU A 24 -4.04 -1.93 -12.14
C LEU A 24 -2.77 -1.21 -11.71
N ILE A 25 -1.59 -1.78 -11.99
CA ILE A 25 -0.34 -1.13 -11.59
C ILE A 25 -0.09 0.16 -12.38
N GLN A 26 -0.50 0.20 -13.65
CA GLN A 26 -0.39 1.41 -14.45
C GLN A 26 -1.26 2.53 -13.86
N ARG A 27 -2.48 2.23 -13.46
CA ARG A 27 -3.37 3.21 -12.86
C ARG A 27 -2.80 3.76 -11.57
N LYS A 28 -2.25 2.88 -10.72
CA LYS A 28 -1.62 3.30 -9.47
C LYS A 28 -0.38 4.16 -9.73
N ALA A 29 0.41 3.79 -10.74
CA ALA A 29 1.61 4.53 -11.10
C ALA A 29 1.29 5.94 -11.60
N VAL A 30 0.26 6.09 -12.43
CA VAL A 30 -0.18 7.39 -12.92
C VAL A 30 -0.61 8.27 -11.75
N ALA A 31 -1.39 7.72 -10.83
CA ALA A 31 -1.90 8.48 -9.69
C ALA A 31 -0.77 8.95 -8.75
N VAL A 32 0.16 8.06 -8.41
CA VAL A 32 1.25 8.42 -7.49
C VAL A 32 2.24 9.37 -8.15
N THR A 33 2.53 9.18 -9.44
CA THR A 33 3.44 10.07 -10.16
C THR A 33 2.87 11.49 -10.21
N ARG A 34 1.59 11.63 -10.49
CA ARG A 34 0.92 12.94 -10.52
C ARG A 34 0.98 13.61 -9.16
N ARG A 35 0.68 12.87 -8.10
CA ARG A 35 0.69 13.40 -6.74
C ARG A 35 2.09 13.83 -6.32
N ASP A 36 3.10 13.00 -6.59
CA ASP A 36 4.47 13.31 -6.21
C ASP A 36 5.05 14.45 -7.02
N LYS A 37 4.64 14.60 -8.27
CA LYS A 37 5.10 15.71 -9.11
C LYS A 37 4.76 17.06 -8.47
N ARG A 38 3.61 17.16 -7.84
CA ARG A 38 3.20 18.36 -7.11
C ARG A 38 4.11 18.66 -5.93
N ARG A 39 4.78 17.64 -5.42
CA ARG A 39 5.69 17.73 -4.28
C ARG A 39 7.15 17.84 -4.71
N GLY A 40 7.41 18.06 -6.01
CA GLY A 40 8.74 18.16 -6.53
C GLY A 40 9.37 16.88 -7.03
N GLY A 41 8.58 15.81 -7.13
CA GLY A 41 9.06 14.53 -7.66
C GLY A 41 9.50 14.63 -9.12
N LYS A 42 10.55 13.91 -9.46
CA LYS A 42 11.18 13.99 -10.78
C LYS A 42 11.19 12.68 -11.56
N TYR A 43 10.53 11.66 -11.05
CA TYR A 43 10.46 10.38 -11.77
C TYR A 43 9.25 10.37 -12.71
N ASN A 44 9.23 9.40 -13.62
CA ASN A 44 8.15 9.27 -14.59
C ASN A 44 7.28 8.04 -14.30
N VAL A 45 6.19 7.91 -15.04
CA VAL A 45 5.23 6.81 -14.85
C VAL A 45 5.90 5.45 -15.06
N LYS A 46 6.79 5.34 -16.03
CA LYS A 46 7.48 4.07 -16.30
C LYS A 46 8.29 3.60 -15.10
N GLU A 47 9.02 4.53 -14.49
CA GLU A 47 9.81 4.23 -13.28
C GLU A 47 8.89 3.83 -12.13
N ALA A 48 7.74 4.49 -12.01
CA ALA A 48 6.76 4.16 -10.99
C ALA A 48 6.17 2.76 -11.21
N ILE A 49 5.84 2.41 -12.45
CA ILE A 49 5.32 1.08 -12.75
C ILE A 49 6.31 0.00 -12.34
N GLU A 50 7.58 0.17 -12.72
CA GLU A 50 8.61 -0.80 -12.40
C GLU A 50 8.76 -0.97 -10.89
N ALA A 51 8.78 0.13 -10.15
CA ALA A 51 8.92 0.11 -8.70
C ALA A 51 7.72 -0.55 -8.02
N ILE A 52 6.50 -0.24 -8.48
CA ILE A 52 5.28 -0.83 -7.94
C ILE A 52 5.24 -2.33 -8.25
N HIS A 53 5.60 -2.71 -9.47
CA HIS A 53 5.64 -4.13 -9.87
C HIS A 53 6.60 -4.93 -8.98
N GLN A 54 7.79 -4.39 -8.76
CA GLN A 54 8.76 -5.03 -7.87
C GLN A 54 8.23 -5.15 -6.44
N ALA A 55 7.53 -4.12 -5.97
CA ALA A 55 6.95 -4.13 -4.62
C ALA A 55 5.89 -5.22 -4.48
N PHE A 56 5.03 -5.41 -5.49
CA PHE A 56 4.04 -6.49 -5.49
C PHE A 56 4.68 -7.87 -5.44
N HIS A 57 5.78 -8.07 -6.16
CA HIS A 57 6.50 -9.35 -6.12
C HIS A 57 7.21 -9.54 -4.77
N ARG A 58 7.84 -8.49 -4.27
CA ARG A 58 8.64 -8.56 -3.04
C ARG A 58 7.81 -8.91 -1.82
N CYS A 59 6.61 -8.36 -1.70
CA CYS A 59 5.77 -8.59 -0.53
C CYS A 59 5.19 -10.00 -0.48
N ASN A 60 5.07 -10.65 -1.62
CA ASN A 60 4.56 -12.01 -1.76
C ASN A 60 3.21 -12.24 -1.04
N GLY A 61 2.36 -11.22 -1.02
CA GLY A 61 1.01 -11.33 -0.46
C GLY A 61 0.90 -11.05 1.02
N PHE A 62 1.98 -10.60 1.66
CA PHE A 62 1.97 -10.34 3.11
C PHE A 62 2.43 -8.92 3.40
N ASP A 63 1.80 -8.31 4.42
CA ASP A 63 2.21 -6.99 4.89
C ASP A 63 3.61 -7.09 5.52
N PRO A 64 4.56 -6.25 5.11
CA PRO A 64 5.94 -6.36 5.61
C PRO A 64 6.11 -5.91 7.06
N TYR A 65 5.12 -5.26 7.65
CA TYR A 65 5.23 -4.77 9.04
C TYR A 65 4.62 -5.72 10.05
N ASP A 66 3.41 -6.20 9.81
CA ASP A 66 2.75 -7.07 10.79
C ASP A 66 2.56 -8.51 10.31
N GLY A 67 2.95 -8.81 9.07
CA GLY A 67 2.84 -10.17 8.54
C GLY A 67 1.44 -10.60 8.14
N SER A 68 0.46 -9.69 8.18
CA SER A 68 -0.92 -10.02 7.80
C SER A 68 -1.00 -10.41 6.34
N LYS A 69 -1.88 -11.36 6.05
CA LYS A 69 -2.15 -11.76 4.67
C LYS A 69 -2.98 -10.69 3.99
N LEU A 70 -2.48 -10.15 2.90
CA LEU A 70 -3.19 -9.16 2.10
C LEU A 70 -4.30 -9.85 1.30
N ASP A 71 -5.40 -9.11 1.08
CA ASP A 71 -6.54 -9.64 0.33
C ASP A 71 -6.58 -9.03 -1.07
N PRO A 72 -6.10 -9.75 -2.10
CA PRO A 72 -6.07 -9.21 -3.45
C PRO A 72 -7.46 -9.01 -4.06
N GLU A 73 -8.50 -9.65 -3.53
CA GLU A 73 -9.86 -9.47 -4.02
C GLU A 73 -10.37 -8.06 -3.77
N LEU A 74 -9.78 -7.35 -2.82
CA LEU A 74 -10.16 -5.97 -2.52
C LEU A 74 -9.58 -4.95 -3.51
N LEU A 75 -8.60 -5.36 -4.32
CA LEU A 75 -7.99 -4.46 -5.29
C LEU A 75 -9.04 -3.89 -6.26
N GLY A 76 -9.04 -2.56 -6.42
CA GLY A 76 -9.96 -1.88 -7.31
C GLY A 76 -11.36 -1.69 -6.78
N THR A 77 -11.64 -2.08 -5.53
CA THR A 77 -12.99 -1.98 -4.96
C THR A 77 -13.18 -0.79 -4.01
N TYR A 78 -12.13 -0.05 -3.69
CA TYR A 78 -12.23 1.08 -2.77
C TYR A 78 -13.12 2.18 -3.33
N SER A 79 -14.01 2.69 -2.49
CA SER A 79 -14.94 3.76 -2.85
C SER A 79 -14.90 4.86 -1.78
N ASN A 80 -14.59 6.09 -2.20
CA ASN A 80 -14.62 7.24 -1.30
C ASN A 80 -16.03 7.49 -0.75
N GLU A 81 -17.05 7.24 -1.54
CA GLU A 81 -18.43 7.42 -1.11
C GLU A 81 -18.78 6.45 0.01
N ARG A 82 -18.46 5.17 -0.17
CA ARG A 82 -18.70 4.17 0.86
C ARG A 82 -17.93 4.46 2.12
N SER A 83 -16.69 4.95 1.97
CA SER A 83 -15.87 5.33 3.10
C SER A 83 -16.52 6.44 3.93
N LYS A 84 -17.08 7.45 3.27
CA LYS A 84 -17.77 8.54 3.94
C LYS A 84 -19.06 8.09 4.62
N GLU A 85 -19.81 7.21 3.96
CA GLU A 85 -21.10 6.73 4.47
C GLU A 85 -20.94 5.74 5.63
N ARG A 86 -19.96 4.84 5.53
CA ARG A 86 -19.82 3.71 6.44
C ARG A 86 -18.74 3.87 7.49
N GLY A 87 -17.84 4.82 7.32
CA GLY A 87 -16.83 5.17 8.30
C GLY A 87 -15.97 3.99 8.77
N ALA A 88 -15.94 3.78 10.09
CA ALA A 88 -15.10 2.76 10.71
C ALA A 88 -15.40 1.33 10.24
N ALA A 89 -16.65 1.03 9.93
CA ALA A 89 -17.03 -0.30 9.43
C ALA A 89 -16.37 -0.57 8.08
N TYR A 90 -16.34 0.43 7.21
CA TYR A 90 -15.70 0.30 5.89
C TYR A 90 -14.19 0.15 6.03
N LYS A 91 -13.58 0.88 6.95
CA LYS A 91 -12.15 0.74 7.23
C LYS A 91 -11.79 -0.69 7.64
N ARG A 92 -12.62 -1.32 8.45
CA ARG A 92 -12.39 -2.71 8.87
C ARG A 92 -12.51 -3.67 7.70
N GLU A 93 -13.51 -3.48 6.84
CA GLU A 93 -13.67 -4.31 5.65
C GLU A 93 -12.50 -4.21 4.69
N MET A 94 -11.95 -3.01 4.54
CA MET A 94 -10.86 -2.74 3.62
C MET A 94 -9.48 -2.85 4.26
N ALA A 95 -9.42 -3.30 5.51
CA ALA A 95 -8.15 -3.30 6.26
C ALA A 95 -7.01 -4.01 5.53
N MET A 96 -7.28 -5.12 4.85
CA MET A 96 -6.26 -5.90 4.17
C MET A 96 -6.14 -5.58 2.68
N LEU A 97 -6.71 -4.46 2.24
CA LEU A 97 -6.52 -4.00 0.85
C LEU A 97 -5.04 -3.74 0.61
N PRO A 98 -4.44 -4.39 -0.41
CA PRO A 98 -3.06 -4.07 -0.76
C PRO A 98 -2.95 -2.64 -1.27
N THR A 99 -2.09 -1.84 -0.65
CA THR A 99 -1.90 -0.43 -1.05
C THR A 99 -0.45 -0.15 -1.34
N VAL A 100 -0.23 0.77 -2.27
CA VAL A 100 1.10 1.27 -2.60
C VAL A 100 1.43 2.40 -1.64
N ASP A 101 2.49 2.24 -0.88
CA ASP A 101 2.94 3.22 0.08
C ASP A 101 4.39 3.61 -0.22
N HIS A 102 4.74 4.87 0.05
CA HIS A 102 6.13 5.27 0.01
C HIS A 102 6.85 4.67 1.21
N ILE A 103 8.05 4.16 1.01
CA ILE A 103 8.84 3.65 2.13
C ILE A 103 9.20 4.80 3.07
N THR A 104 9.58 5.94 2.49
CA THR A 104 9.74 7.18 3.23
C THR A 104 8.77 8.20 2.65
N ALA A 105 8.51 9.30 3.32
CA ALA A 105 7.56 10.31 2.82
C ALA A 105 8.10 11.14 1.66
N GLU A 106 9.25 10.78 1.11
CA GLU A 106 9.89 11.49 0.00
C GLU A 106 9.16 11.23 -1.33
N PRO A 107 9.09 12.21 -2.25
CA PRO A 107 8.43 12.03 -3.53
C PRO A 107 9.33 11.31 -4.55
N VAL A 108 9.73 10.09 -4.23
CA VAL A 108 10.61 9.25 -5.03
C VAL A 108 9.94 7.89 -5.27
N PRO A 109 10.32 7.16 -6.34
CA PRO A 109 9.69 5.89 -6.66
C PRO A 109 10.25 4.74 -5.83
N ASP A 110 10.12 4.84 -4.53
CA ASP A 110 10.57 3.84 -3.58
C ASP A 110 9.35 3.39 -2.78
N PHE A 111 8.74 2.29 -3.21
CA PHE A 111 7.43 1.85 -2.73
C PHE A 111 7.49 0.49 -2.07
N GLU A 112 6.53 0.25 -1.21
CA GLU A 112 6.24 -1.06 -0.67
C GLU A 112 4.73 -1.29 -0.75
N ILE A 113 4.32 -2.55 -0.76
CA ILE A 113 2.91 -2.91 -0.72
C ILE A 113 2.60 -3.30 0.72
N VAL A 114 1.68 -2.57 1.31
CA VAL A 114 1.25 -2.79 2.69
C VAL A 114 -0.27 -2.90 2.72
N SER A 115 -0.82 -3.37 3.83
CA SER A 115 -2.27 -3.32 4.01
C SER A 115 -2.69 -1.86 4.18
N TRP A 116 -3.94 -1.57 3.80
CA TRP A 116 -4.47 -0.23 4.05
C TRP A 116 -4.43 0.11 5.54
N GLN A 117 -4.64 -0.88 6.40
CA GLN A 117 -4.56 -0.69 7.84
C GLN A 117 -3.17 -0.21 8.27
N THR A 118 -2.12 -0.84 7.76
CA THR A 118 -0.75 -0.41 8.04
C THR A 118 -0.46 0.98 7.46
N ASN A 119 -0.90 1.22 6.22
CA ASN A 119 -0.69 2.51 5.58
C ASN A 119 -1.34 3.64 6.39
N ASP A 120 -2.57 3.42 6.84
CA ASP A 120 -3.31 4.39 7.64
C ASP A 120 -2.60 4.64 8.99
N ALA A 121 -2.16 3.57 9.64
CA ALA A 121 -1.49 3.67 10.95
C ALA A 121 -0.10 4.32 10.85
N LYS A 122 0.64 3.98 9.80
CA LYS A 122 2.01 4.48 9.62
C LYS A 122 2.03 5.95 9.24
N GLY A 123 1.06 6.41 8.45
CA GLY A 123 1.05 7.79 7.98
C GLY A 123 2.34 8.15 7.27
N ASP A 124 2.94 9.29 7.62
CA ASP A 124 4.17 9.79 7.01
C ASP A 124 5.44 9.30 7.68
N MET A 125 5.32 8.45 8.69
CA MET A 125 6.51 8.01 9.42
C MET A 125 7.38 7.11 8.55
N PRO A 126 8.72 7.30 8.55
CA PRO A 126 9.62 6.29 7.99
C PRO A 126 9.50 4.97 8.75
N PRO A 127 9.91 3.86 8.17
CA PRO A 127 9.74 2.55 8.80
C PRO A 127 10.29 2.47 10.23
N GLU A 128 11.49 2.99 10.45
CA GLU A 128 12.14 2.95 11.76
C GLU A 128 11.37 3.75 12.81
N GLU A 129 10.86 4.90 12.43
CA GLU A 129 10.09 5.75 13.32
C GLU A 129 8.77 5.07 13.70
N PHE A 130 8.10 4.48 12.72
CA PHE A 130 6.86 3.75 12.94
C PHE A 130 7.08 2.57 13.89
N ILE A 131 8.11 1.78 13.66
CA ILE A 131 8.42 0.62 14.50
C ILE A 131 8.75 1.07 15.92
N THR A 132 9.53 2.14 16.06
CA THR A 132 9.87 2.68 17.38
C THR A 132 8.63 3.15 18.13
N TYR A 133 7.72 3.83 17.42
CA TYR A 133 6.45 4.24 17.99
C TYR A 133 5.63 3.05 18.47
N CYS A 134 5.52 2.02 17.65
CA CYS A 134 4.78 0.80 18.02
C CYS A 134 5.38 0.12 19.25
N ARG A 135 6.70 0.08 19.35
CA ARG A 135 7.37 -0.50 20.52
C ARG A 135 7.03 0.29 21.79
N ARG A 136 7.02 1.62 21.71
CA ARG A 136 6.65 2.43 22.87
C ARG A 136 5.22 2.18 23.30
N VAL A 137 4.30 2.05 22.35
CA VAL A 137 2.90 1.75 22.65
C VAL A 137 2.79 0.44 23.42
N VAL A 138 3.44 -0.60 22.92
CA VAL A 138 3.42 -1.93 23.55
C VAL A 138 4.09 -1.88 24.92
N GLN A 139 5.21 -1.20 25.02
CA GLN A 139 5.95 -1.08 26.29
C GLN A 139 5.10 -0.45 27.37
N VAL A 140 4.42 0.65 27.05
CA VAL A 140 3.54 1.34 28.02
C VAL A 140 2.36 0.45 28.38
N ALA A 141 1.76 -0.23 27.42
CA ALA A 141 0.65 -1.14 27.67
C ALA A 141 1.07 -2.27 28.61
N ASP A 142 2.26 -2.84 28.41
CA ASP A 142 2.78 -3.90 29.26
C ASP A 142 3.06 -3.41 30.68
N GLN A 143 3.59 -2.18 30.80
CA GLN A 143 3.86 -1.59 32.13
C GLN A 143 2.58 -1.31 32.90
N GLN A 144 1.52 -0.88 32.21
CA GLN A 144 0.24 -0.61 32.84
C GLN A 144 -0.53 -1.87 33.17
N GLY A 145 -0.21 -2.95 32.49
CA GLY A 145 -0.81 -4.25 32.73
C GLY A 145 -2.34 -4.23 32.68
N SER A 146 -2.96 -4.94 33.61
CA SER A 146 -4.42 -5.07 33.66
C SER A 146 -5.11 -3.81 34.19
N ASP A 147 -4.38 -2.87 34.78
CA ASP A 147 -4.97 -1.66 35.36
C ASP A 147 -5.71 -0.82 34.32
N ARG A 148 -5.38 -0.97 33.06
CA ARG A 148 -5.95 -0.18 31.98
C ARG A 148 -7.19 -0.78 31.36
N ARG A 149 -7.47 -2.04 31.67
CA ARG A 149 -8.51 -2.79 30.98
C ARG A 149 -9.72 -3.08 31.84
#